data_fb9ff10e833ec05e242fec1192875352
#
_entry.id   fb9ff10e833ec05e242fec1192875352
#
_cell.length_a   1.000
_cell.length_b   1.000
_cell.length_c   1.000
_cell.angle_alpha   90.00
_cell.angle_beta   90.00
_cell.angle_gamma   90.00
#
_symmetry.space_group_name_H-M   'P 1'
#
loop_
_entity.id
_entity.type
_entity.pdbx_description
1 polymer ?
#
loop_
_entity_poly.entity_id
_entity_poly.type
_entity_poly.pdbx_seq_one_letter_code
_entity_poly.pdbx_strand_id
1 'polypeptide(L)'
;ETYRGKHARSGSLGATLLFNKNTNVSPENFIIYPNFPNPFNPMTQIRYDLPDNQFVSIVIYDVMGRNIRSLINEKKSAGYYRVYWDAKNDIGEPVSAGMYIYTIEAGEFRSVKKMVLLK
;
A
#
# COMPACT_ATOMS: atom_id res chain seq x y z
N GLU A 1 -36.04 12.45 -19.35
CA GLU A 1 -35.76 12.78 -19.30
C GLU A 1 -35.82 12.24 -19.35
N THR A 2 -35.53 12.33 -19.43
CA THR A 2 -35.14 12.57 -19.33
C THR A 2 -35.10 12.03 -19.33
N TYR A 3 -35.01 12.26 -19.18
CA TYR A 3 -34.45 12.54 -18.98
C TYR A 3 -34.38 11.90 -19.07
N ARG A 4 -34.42 11.99 -19.03
CA ARG A 4 -34.02 12.33 -18.92
C ARG A 4 -33.80 12.01 -18.92
N GLY A 5 -33.88 11.91 -19.29
CA GLY A 5 -33.28 12.50 -18.96
C GLY A 5 -33.04 11.95 -18.94
N LYS A 6 -32.75 12.00 -18.86
CA LYS A 6 -32.23 12.26 -18.66
C LYS A 6 -31.93 11.81 -18.60
N HIS A 7 -31.90 12.03 -18.72
CA HIS A 7 -31.22 12.25 -18.53
C HIS A 7 -30.82 11.70 -18.31
N ALA A 8 -30.78 11.68 -18.09
CA ALA A 8 -30.32 12.01 -18.02
C ALA A 8 -30.14 11.76 -17.81
N ARG A 9 -29.96 11.65 -17.80
CA ARG A 9 -29.49 11.94 -17.52
C ARG A 9 -29.25 11.51 -17.25
N SER A 10 -29.23 11.44 -17.16
CA SER A 10 -28.83 11.64 -16.98
C SER A 10 -28.61 11.34 -16.74
N GLY A 11 -28.10 11.21 -16.29
CA GLY A 11 -27.81 11.58 -16.10
C GLY A 11 -27.55 11.18 -15.81
N SER A 12 -27.07 11.06 -15.48
CA SER A 12 -26.73 11.16 -15.36
C SER A 12 -26.55 10.89 -15.14
N LEU A 13 -26.24 10.88 -14.75
CA LEU A 13 -25.94 10.95 -14.57
C LEU A 13 -25.64 10.64 -14.16
N GLY A 14 -25.43 10.49 -13.89
CA GLY A 14 -24.94 10.49 -13.50
C GLY A 14 -24.71 9.93 -13.18
N ALA A 15 -24.61 9.80 -13.06
CA ALA A 15 -24.19 9.47 -12.86
C ALA A 15 -24.00 8.92 -12.69
N THR A 16 -23.96 8.79 -12.65
CA THR A 16 -23.50 8.42 -12.62
C THR A 16 -23.21 7.97 -12.48
N LEU A 17 -23.24 7.95 -12.35
CA LEU A 17 -22.65 7.56 -12.19
C LEU A 17 -22.27 7.04 -11.91
N LEU A 18 -22.34 6.84 -11.84
CA LEU A 18 -21.71 6.33 -11.58
C LEU A 18 -21.38 5.62 -11.30
N PHE A 19 -21.48 5.32 -11.26
CA PHE A 19 -20.89 4.61 -11.05
C PHE A 19 -20.44 3.78 -10.99
N ASN A 20 -20.61 3.51 -10.84
CA ASN A 20 -19.96 2.81 -10.93
C ASN A 20 -19.50 2.24 -11.02
N LYS A 21 -19.33 2.14 -10.83
CA LYS A 21 -18.83 1.67 -10.97
C LYS A 21 -18.15 1.09 -11.04
N ASN A 22 -17.72 1.13 -10.88
CA ASN A 22 -17.04 0.63 -11.12
C ASN A 22 -16.45 0.21 -11.10
N THR A 23 -16.59 0.61 -10.67
CA THR A 23 -15.83 -0.09 -10.45
C THR A 23 -14.49 -0.70 -10.92
N ASN A 24 -14.03 -0.80 -11.80
CA ASN A 24 -12.75 -1.23 -12.32
C ASN A 24 -11.74 -0.10 -12.32
N VAL A 25 -11.76 0.65 -11.26
CA VAL A 25 -10.82 1.75 -11.13
C VAL A 25 -9.55 1.22 -10.47
N SER A 26 -8.44 1.30 -11.19
CA SER A 26 -7.14 0.99 -10.61
C SER A 26 -6.33 2.27 -10.48
N PRO A 27 -5.30 2.27 -9.64
CA PRO A 27 -4.45 3.44 -9.50
C PRO A 27 -3.79 3.82 -10.82
N GLU A 28 -3.59 5.10 -11.06
CA GLU A 28 -2.92 5.56 -12.26
C GLU A 28 -1.41 5.48 -12.12
N ASN A 29 -0.92 5.59 -10.89
CA ASN A 29 0.51 5.61 -10.63
C ASN A 29 0.85 4.66 -9.52
N PHE A 30 2.11 4.21 -9.51
CA PHE A 30 2.64 3.48 -8.39
C PHE A 30 2.96 4.49 -7.28
N ILE A 31 2.37 4.28 -6.10
CA ILE A 31 2.61 5.16 -4.95
C ILE A 31 2.84 4.29 -3.73
N ILE A 32 3.89 4.60 -2.97
CA ILE A 32 4.05 4.04 -1.64
C ILE A 32 3.90 5.18 -0.65
N TYR A 33 3.01 5.00 0.32
CA TYR A 33 2.73 6.01 1.31
C TYR A 33 3.62 5.81 2.53
N PRO A 34 3.92 6.88 3.28
CA PRO A 34 4.62 6.72 4.55
C PRO A 34 3.81 5.79 5.46
N ASN A 35 4.52 4.98 6.23
CA ASN A 35 3.85 4.10 7.19
C ASN A 35 3.12 4.94 8.24
N PHE A 36 2.02 4.42 8.74
CA PHE A 36 1.22 5.11 9.76
C PHE A 36 0.72 4.10 10.79
N PRO A 37 0.84 4.41 12.07
CA PRO A 37 1.53 5.57 12.65
C PRO A 37 3.04 5.49 12.52
N ASN A 38 3.70 6.65 12.61
CA ASN A 38 5.16 6.73 12.61
C ASN A 38 5.56 7.97 13.43
N PRO A 39 6.17 7.83 14.62
CA PRO A 39 6.61 6.57 15.22
C PRO A 39 5.45 5.66 15.59
N PHE A 40 5.75 4.38 15.79
CA PHE A 40 4.70 3.40 16.07
C PHE A 40 5.08 2.50 17.26
N ASN A 41 4.04 1.86 17.85
CA ASN A 41 4.25 0.98 19.00
C ASN A 41 3.04 0.07 19.17
N PRO A 42 3.14 -1.20 18.92
CA PRO A 42 4.19 -1.86 18.14
C PRO A 42 3.80 -2.09 16.69
N MET A 43 2.65 -1.58 16.26
CA MET A 43 2.09 -1.89 14.95
C MET A 43 2.02 -0.67 14.06
N THR A 44 2.34 -0.85 12.81
CA THR A 44 2.19 0.19 11.79
C THR A 44 1.66 -0.44 10.51
N GLN A 45 1.11 0.40 9.64
CA GLN A 45 0.67 -0.09 8.33
C GLN A 45 1.38 0.67 7.22
N ILE A 46 1.60 -0.02 6.13
CA ILE A 46 2.17 0.54 4.91
C ILE A 46 1.13 0.38 3.82
N ARG A 47 0.77 1.49 3.18
CA ARG A 47 -0.17 1.47 2.08
C ARG A 47 0.57 1.70 0.78
N TYR A 48 0.10 1.05 -0.27
CA TYR A 48 0.68 1.26 -1.60
C TYR A 48 -0.39 1.07 -2.66
N ASP A 49 -0.22 1.80 -3.75
CA ASP A 49 -1.09 1.74 -4.92
C ASP A 49 -0.32 1.11 -6.07
N LEU A 50 -0.94 0.15 -6.73
CA LEU A 50 -0.29 -0.64 -7.78
C LEU A 50 -1.08 -0.46 -9.07
N PRO A 51 -0.52 0.21 -10.09
CA PRO A 51 -1.28 0.49 -11.32
C PRO A 51 -1.40 -0.72 -12.25
N ASP A 52 -0.47 -1.66 -12.17
CA ASP A 52 -0.44 -2.83 -13.04
C ASP A 52 -0.21 -4.07 -12.22
N ASN A 53 -0.49 -5.22 -12.82
CA ASN A 53 -0.16 -6.50 -12.19
C ASN A 53 1.35 -6.63 -12.14
N GLN A 54 1.90 -6.84 -10.94
CA GLN A 54 3.33 -6.88 -10.73
C GLN A 54 3.69 -7.84 -9.60
N PHE A 55 4.93 -8.28 -9.62
CA PHE A 55 5.50 -8.95 -8.46
C PHE A 55 5.94 -7.87 -7.48
N VAL A 56 5.46 -7.95 -6.24
CA VAL A 56 5.70 -6.93 -5.23
C VAL A 56 6.51 -7.53 -4.10
N SER A 57 7.55 -6.82 -3.70
CA SER A 57 8.40 -7.22 -2.58
C SER A 57 8.54 -6.04 -1.63
N ILE A 58 8.17 -6.25 -0.35
CA ILE A 58 8.37 -5.26 0.70
C ILE A 58 9.18 -5.91 1.79
N VAL A 59 10.34 -5.36 2.08
CA VAL A 59 11.29 -5.92 3.03
C VAL A 59 11.69 -4.86 4.03
N ILE A 60 11.81 -5.26 5.29
CA ILE A 60 12.20 -4.38 6.38
C ILE A 60 13.63 -4.73 6.79
N TYR A 61 14.45 -3.68 6.93
CA TYR A 61 15.85 -3.79 7.34
C TYR A 61 16.10 -2.95 8.58
N ASP A 62 17.10 -3.34 9.36
CA ASP A 62 17.58 -2.47 10.44
C ASP A 62 18.60 -1.47 9.87
N VAL A 63 19.13 -0.61 10.74
CA VAL A 63 20.08 0.44 10.29
C VAL A 63 21.41 -0.14 9.84
N MET A 64 21.70 -1.38 10.20
CA MET A 64 22.90 -2.07 9.74
C MET A 64 22.70 -2.74 8.38
N GLY A 65 21.49 -2.66 7.82
CA GLY A 65 21.19 -3.27 6.54
C GLY A 65 20.81 -4.74 6.63
N ARG A 66 20.61 -5.27 7.84
CA ARG A 66 20.23 -6.67 8.00
C ARG A 66 18.75 -6.84 7.73
N ASN A 67 18.41 -7.91 7.03
CA ASN A 67 17.02 -8.25 6.73
C ASN A 67 16.32 -8.61 8.04
N ILE A 68 15.23 -7.91 8.35
CA ILE A 68 14.44 -8.16 9.55
C ILE A 68 13.19 -8.96 9.21
N ARG A 69 12.45 -8.52 8.19
CA ARG A 69 11.18 -9.16 7.84
C ARG A 69 10.85 -8.94 6.38
N SER A 70 10.40 -9.98 5.74
CA SER A 70 9.82 -9.88 4.40
C SER A 70 8.31 -9.87 4.57
N LEU A 71 7.69 -8.71 4.35
CA LEU A 71 6.25 -8.55 4.56
C LEU A 71 5.46 -9.10 3.38
N ILE A 72 5.90 -8.79 2.17
CA ILE A 72 5.23 -9.18 0.93
C ILE A 72 6.30 -9.66 -0.04
N ASN A 73 6.02 -10.75 -0.72
CA ASN A 73 6.94 -11.28 -1.73
C ASN A 73 6.12 -12.16 -2.67
N GLU A 74 5.23 -11.52 -3.45
CA GLU A 74 4.33 -12.27 -4.30
C GLU A 74 3.76 -11.40 -5.39
N LYS A 75 3.14 -12.03 -6.37
CA LYS A 75 2.43 -11.32 -7.43
C LYS A 75 1.15 -10.71 -6.87
N LYS A 76 0.87 -9.47 -7.29
CA LYS A 76 -0.34 -8.74 -6.92
C LYS A 76 -0.98 -8.17 -8.17
N SER A 77 -2.30 -8.16 -8.21
CA SER A 77 -3.04 -7.47 -9.25
C SER A 77 -3.03 -5.98 -9.00
N ALA A 78 -3.28 -5.20 -10.05
CA ALA A 78 -3.46 -3.75 -9.88
C ALA A 78 -4.51 -3.49 -8.79
N GLY A 79 -4.27 -2.49 -7.95
CA GLY A 79 -5.21 -2.18 -6.88
C GLY A 79 -4.58 -1.34 -5.79
N TYR A 80 -5.37 -1.17 -4.72
CA TYR A 80 -4.99 -0.40 -3.54
C TYR A 80 -4.77 -1.38 -2.41
N TYR A 81 -3.59 -1.32 -1.77
CA TYR A 81 -3.18 -2.33 -0.79
C TYR A 81 -2.70 -1.69 0.50
N ARG A 82 -2.76 -2.49 1.57
CA ARG A 82 -2.12 -2.14 2.84
C ARG A 82 -1.59 -3.41 3.45
N VAL A 83 -0.50 -3.28 4.17
CA VAL A 83 0.11 -4.38 4.88
C VAL A 83 0.54 -3.87 6.25
N TYR A 84 0.49 -4.75 7.25
CA TYR A 84 0.81 -4.39 8.63
C TYR A 84 2.12 -5.02 9.04
N TRP A 85 2.87 -4.30 9.86
CA TRP A 85 4.04 -4.86 10.51
C TRP A 85 3.87 -4.73 12.02
N ASP A 86 4.09 -5.86 12.71
CA ASP A 86 3.89 -5.98 14.15
C ASP A 86 5.19 -5.94 14.93
N ALA A 87 6.25 -5.40 14.34
CA ALA A 87 7.57 -5.27 14.97
C ALA A 87 8.21 -6.60 15.31
N LYS A 88 7.94 -7.62 14.51
CA LYS A 88 8.55 -8.94 14.67
C LYS A 88 9.36 -9.29 13.44
N ASN A 89 10.42 -10.07 13.66
CA ASN A 89 11.23 -10.54 12.55
C ASN A 89 10.59 -11.76 11.87
N ASP A 90 11.28 -12.35 10.89
CA ASP A 90 10.73 -13.44 10.10
C ASP A 90 10.43 -14.69 10.93
N ILE A 91 11.09 -14.87 12.06
CA ILE A 91 10.84 -16.03 12.91
C ILE A 91 9.86 -15.71 14.04
N GLY A 92 9.26 -14.52 14.02
CA GLY A 92 8.22 -14.16 14.97
C GLY A 92 8.71 -13.56 16.27
N GLU A 93 9.96 -13.18 16.37
CA GLU A 93 10.51 -12.59 17.59
C GLU A 93 10.42 -11.06 17.53
N PRO A 94 10.06 -10.42 18.65
CA PRO A 94 10.02 -8.95 18.69
C PRO A 94 11.40 -8.37 18.44
N VAL A 95 11.44 -7.23 17.75
CA VAL A 95 12.70 -6.53 17.50
C VAL A 95 12.80 -5.33 18.43
N SER A 96 14.02 -4.79 18.61
CA SER A 96 14.25 -3.70 19.53
C SER A 96 13.73 -2.38 18.96
N ALA A 97 13.45 -1.44 19.87
CA ALA A 97 13.08 -0.09 19.49
C ALA A 97 14.20 0.55 18.69
N GLY A 98 13.84 1.43 17.78
CA GLY A 98 14.82 2.15 16.98
C GLY A 98 14.33 2.40 15.58
N MET A 99 15.28 2.77 14.71
CA MET A 99 14.97 3.09 13.33
C MET A 99 15.05 1.85 12.46
N TYR A 100 14.09 1.73 11.55
CA TYR A 100 14.04 0.67 10.55
C TYR A 100 13.83 1.29 9.19
N ILE A 101 14.24 0.55 8.16
CA ILE A 101 14.13 0.99 6.78
C ILE A 101 13.30 -0.05 6.05
N TYR A 102 12.34 0.38 5.25
CA TYR A 102 11.64 -0.58 4.40
C TYR A 102 11.79 -0.18 2.95
N THR A 103 11.90 -1.21 2.12
CA THR A 103 12.00 -1.03 0.67
C THR A 103 10.80 -1.69 0.03
N ILE A 104 10.33 -1.10 -1.06
CA ILE A 104 9.31 -1.71 -1.88
C ILE A 104 9.83 -1.78 -3.31
N GLU A 105 9.63 -2.92 -3.94
CA GLU A 105 9.96 -3.12 -5.34
C GLU A 105 8.76 -3.71 -6.04
N ALA A 106 8.41 -3.13 -7.20
CA ALA A 106 7.33 -3.63 -8.04
C ALA A 106 7.70 -3.32 -9.48
N GLY A 107 8.07 -4.37 -10.23
CA GLY A 107 8.61 -4.19 -11.57
C GLY A 107 9.87 -3.35 -11.50
N GLU A 108 9.87 -2.24 -12.23
CA GLU A 108 11.03 -1.32 -12.23
C GLU A 108 10.91 -0.23 -11.17
N PHE A 109 9.79 -0.15 -10.50
CA PHE A 109 9.60 0.83 -9.44
C PHE A 109 10.29 0.37 -8.16
N ARG A 110 10.97 1.30 -7.50
CA ARG A 110 11.68 1.01 -6.25
C ARG A 110 11.65 2.23 -5.36
N SER A 111 11.38 2.03 -4.09
CA SER A 111 11.36 3.13 -3.13
C SER A 111 11.88 2.65 -1.78
N VAL A 112 12.47 3.58 -1.04
CA VAL A 112 13.03 3.31 0.29
C VAL A 112 12.50 4.36 1.25
N LYS A 113 12.02 3.91 2.43
CA LYS A 113 11.49 4.82 3.44
C LYS A 113 11.95 4.39 4.81
N LYS A 114 11.88 5.32 5.76
CA LYS A 114 12.31 5.11 7.14
C LYS A 114 11.12 5.14 8.08
N MET A 115 11.24 4.43 9.20
CA MET A 115 10.22 4.44 10.24
C MET A 115 10.89 4.24 11.60
N VAL A 116 10.18 4.62 12.68
CA VAL A 116 10.71 4.56 14.04
C VAL A 116 9.77 3.73 14.89
N LEU A 117 10.33 2.71 15.53
CA LEU A 117 9.61 1.87 16.48
C LEU A 117 9.91 2.35 17.89
N LEU A 118 8.85 2.65 18.61
CA LEU A 118 8.92 2.98 20.04
C LEU A 118 8.48 1.76 20.85
N LYS A 119 8.96 1.66 22.07
CA LYS A 119 8.52 0.59 22.96
C LYS A 119 8.21 1.10 24.33
#